data_fa1b0f69b5168abab0f50b07607b86e7
#
_entry.id   fa1b0f69b5168abab0f50b07607b86e7
#
_cell.length_a   1.000
_cell.length_b   1.000
_cell.length_c   1.000
_cell.angle_alpha   90.00
_cell.angle_beta   90.00
_cell.angle_gamma   90.00
#
_symmetry.space_group_name_H-M   'P 1'
#
loop_
_entity.id
_entity.type
_entity.pdbx_description
1 polymer ?
#
loop_
_entity_poly.entity_id
_entity_poly.type
_entity_poly.pdbx_seq_one_letter_code
_entity_poly.pdbx_strand_id
1 'polypeptide(L)'
;DLEYDDNRSDTNLSPSLSLRYFYTLDIMGYASVSRGFKSGGFDQRRVSMNTNGEFDEETATNYELGWKTTLYNRRLQFNGTLFLVDYEDFQSQAFDGAQVRVTNAGDLRSYGTELELTFIPTANMTVGSAIGYVKAEYESFDNGQCTIEQVFTKYYIEDGAQFGSPGTQSVCKQDLANKPLDNAPEWTISSYLQYDFDLGDQLLGILRLEHSFIDDYYLDQDLDENLVNDEVNLVNLRLTLSNTSRDWDVTVWGRNMLDEEYYSWGLDIPTLGGYAGIVAPQATYGVTLRWFQ
;
A
#
# COMPACT_ATOMS: atom_id res chain seq x y z
N ASP A 1 21.96 25.66 21.78
CA ASP A 1 20.57 25.28 21.53
C ASP A 1 20.08 26.12 20.36
N LEU A 2 19.66 25.49 19.26
CA LEU A 2 18.98 26.16 18.16
C LEU A 2 17.52 26.34 18.61
N GLU A 3 17.14 27.57 18.94
CA GLU A 3 15.74 27.93 19.17
C GLU A 3 15.15 28.31 17.81
N TYR A 4 14.19 27.52 17.33
CA TYR A 4 13.54 27.71 16.05
C TYR A 4 12.05 27.99 16.30
N ASP A 5 11.57 29.14 15.85
CA ASP A 5 10.16 29.54 15.91
C ASP A 5 9.75 30.05 14.50
N ASP A 6 8.98 29.23 13.78
CA ASP A 6 8.45 29.59 12.47
C ASP A 6 6.99 29.20 12.35
N ASN A 7 6.25 29.90 11.51
CA ASN A 7 4.83 29.70 11.29
C ASN A 7 4.55 29.50 9.80
N ARG A 8 3.75 28.48 9.49
CA ARG A 8 3.22 28.23 8.15
C ARG A 8 1.69 28.27 8.21
N SER A 9 1.08 28.80 7.16
CA SER A 9 -0.37 28.77 6.95
C SER A 9 -0.66 28.44 5.51
N ASP A 10 -1.24 27.28 5.28
CA ASP A 10 -1.65 26.84 3.94
C ASP A 10 -3.16 27.07 3.77
N THR A 11 -3.56 27.53 2.59
CA THR A 11 -4.95 27.71 2.21
C THR A 11 -5.19 27.03 0.88
N ASN A 12 -6.04 26.03 0.83
CA ASN A 12 -6.31 25.27 -0.38
C ASN A 12 -7.82 25.14 -0.64
N LEU A 13 -8.18 25.00 -1.92
CA LEU A 13 -9.53 24.70 -2.38
C LEU A 13 -9.56 23.26 -2.92
N SER A 14 -10.38 22.40 -2.32
CA SER A 14 -10.55 20.99 -2.70
C SER A 14 -11.93 20.74 -3.34
N PRO A 15 -12.12 21.14 -4.62
CA PRO A 15 -13.36 20.93 -5.33
C PRO A 15 -13.56 19.45 -5.68
N SER A 16 -14.83 19.03 -5.76
CA SER A 16 -15.22 17.72 -6.27
C SER A 16 -16.48 17.84 -7.11
N LEU A 17 -16.48 17.18 -8.26
CA LEU A 17 -17.64 17.06 -9.16
C LEU A 17 -17.85 15.57 -9.48
N SER A 18 -19.08 15.10 -9.33
CA SER A 18 -19.44 13.72 -9.67
C SER A 18 -20.74 13.69 -10.45
N LEU A 19 -20.73 12.95 -11.56
CA LEU A 19 -21.91 12.64 -12.37
C LEU A 19 -22.23 11.15 -12.20
N ARG A 20 -23.48 10.83 -11.92
CA ARG A 20 -24.00 9.46 -11.82
C ARG A 20 -25.15 9.26 -12.78
N TYR A 21 -25.13 8.14 -13.49
CA TYR A 21 -26.18 7.75 -14.41
C TYR A 21 -26.68 6.35 -14.07
N PHE A 22 -27.96 6.24 -13.78
CA PHE A 22 -28.65 4.98 -13.52
C PHE A 22 -29.26 4.48 -14.81
N TYR A 23 -28.63 3.47 -15.40
CA TYR A 23 -29.18 2.80 -16.59
C TYR A 23 -30.40 1.96 -16.23
N THR A 24 -30.35 1.30 -15.08
CA THR A 24 -31.46 0.62 -14.40
C THR A 24 -31.35 0.86 -12.90
N LEU A 25 -32.26 0.30 -12.08
CA LEU A 25 -32.12 0.30 -10.62
C LEU A 25 -30.91 -0.52 -10.13
N ASP A 26 -30.45 -1.46 -10.96
CA ASP A 26 -29.39 -2.41 -10.64
C ASP A 26 -28.07 -2.11 -11.38
N ILE A 27 -28.02 -1.14 -12.26
CA ILE A 27 -26.82 -0.78 -13.04
C ILE A 27 -26.66 0.75 -13.04
N MET A 28 -25.52 1.18 -12.51
CA MET A 28 -25.14 2.59 -12.44
C MET A 28 -23.71 2.76 -12.96
N GLY A 29 -23.50 3.81 -13.77
CA GLY A 29 -22.19 4.32 -14.12
C GLY A 29 -21.94 5.67 -13.46
N TYR A 30 -20.68 6.00 -13.24
CA TYR A 30 -20.30 7.32 -12.72
C TYR A 30 -18.98 7.81 -13.32
N ALA A 31 -18.83 9.12 -13.32
CA ALA A 31 -17.57 9.79 -13.57
C ALA A 31 -17.36 10.86 -12.49
N SER A 32 -16.15 11.01 -12.01
CA SER A 32 -15.83 12.05 -11.03
C SER A 32 -14.46 12.67 -11.29
N VAL A 33 -14.32 13.91 -10.84
CA VAL A 33 -13.07 14.62 -10.72
C VAL A 33 -13.03 15.28 -9.35
N SER A 34 -11.91 15.13 -8.65
CA SER A 34 -11.72 15.77 -7.35
C SER A 34 -10.27 16.21 -7.16
N ARG A 35 -10.09 17.30 -6.45
CA ARG A 35 -8.76 17.76 -6.02
C ARG A 35 -8.69 17.73 -4.50
N GLY A 36 -7.61 17.18 -3.99
CA GLY A 36 -7.25 17.19 -2.57
C GLY A 36 -5.88 17.81 -2.36
N PHE A 37 -5.51 18.01 -1.11
CA PHE A 37 -4.19 18.48 -0.74
C PHE A 37 -3.76 17.89 0.60
N LYS A 38 -2.47 17.85 0.81
CA LYS A 38 -1.80 17.57 2.09
C LYS A 38 -0.94 18.77 2.42
N SER A 39 -1.15 19.37 3.60
CA SER A 39 -0.44 20.59 3.98
C SER A 39 1.08 20.38 4.02
N GLY A 40 1.83 21.41 3.70
CA GLY A 40 3.24 21.50 3.98
C GLY A 40 3.52 21.57 5.49
N GLY A 41 4.76 21.64 5.86
CA GLY A 41 5.16 21.66 7.26
C GLY A 41 6.65 21.86 7.45
N PHE A 42 7.09 21.54 8.66
CA PHE A 42 8.49 21.61 9.05
C PHE A 42 8.96 20.26 9.55
N ASP A 43 9.99 19.72 8.92
CA ASP A 43 10.69 18.55 9.44
C ASP A 43 11.79 19.03 10.41
N GLN A 44 11.54 18.90 11.71
CA GLN A 44 12.47 19.33 12.76
C GLN A 44 13.84 18.64 12.66
N ARG A 45 13.91 17.48 12.05
CA ARG A 45 15.16 16.74 11.82
C ARG A 45 16.05 17.40 10.76
N ARG A 46 15.47 18.27 9.91
CA ARG A 46 16.20 19.04 8.87
C ARG A 46 16.66 20.41 9.34
N VAL A 47 16.27 20.85 10.52
CA VAL A 47 16.63 22.19 11.03
C VAL A 47 18.14 22.26 11.23
N SER A 48 18.76 23.24 10.56
CA SER A 48 20.19 23.58 10.69
C SER A 48 20.35 25.09 10.56
N MET A 49 21.58 25.60 10.69
CA MET A 49 21.85 27.04 10.50
C MET A 49 21.46 27.56 9.11
N ASN A 50 21.32 26.70 8.11
CA ASN A 50 21.08 27.07 6.72
C ASN A 50 19.70 26.62 6.18
N THR A 51 18.90 25.93 6.95
CA THR A 51 17.57 25.47 6.54
C THR A 51 16.64 25.34 7.73
N ASN A 52 15.41 25.78 7.55
CA ASN A 52 14.33 25.64 8.53
C ASN A 52 13.62 24.29 8.47
N GLY A 53 14.02 23.39 7.56
CA GLY A 53 13.38 22.10 7.40
C GLY A 53 11.98 22.15 6.77
N GLU A 54 11.62 23.27 6.17
CA GLU A 54 10.31 23.44 5.51
C GLU A 54 10.17 22.53 4.29
N PHE A 55 8.95 22.03 4.07
CA PHE A 55 8.50 21.33 2.88
C PHE A 55 7.13 21.85 2.47
N ASP A 56 6.86 21.85 1.16
CA ASP A 56 5.65 22.43 0.57
C ASP A 56 4.45 21.51 0.63
N GLU A 57 3.26 22.06 0.36
CA GLU A 57 2.03 21.30 0.24
C GLU A 57 2.08 20.37 -0.98
N GLU A 58 1.47 19.20 -0.84
CA GLU A 58 1.22 18.26 -1.93
C GLU A 58 -0.21 18.43 -2.40
N THR A 59 -0.44 18.43 -3.70
CA THR A 59 -1.80 18.40 -4.24
C THR A 59 -2.01 17.17 -5.11
N ALA A 60 -3.24 16.64 -5.09
CA ALA A 60 -3.64 15.49 -5.89
C ALA A 60 -4.91 15.80 -6.67
N THR A 61 -4.90 15.56 -7.98
CA THR A 61 -6.09 15.62 -8.84
C THR A 61 -6.45 14.22 -9.28
N ASN A 62 -7.63 13.74 -8.86
CA ASN A 62 -8.12 12.40 -9.15
C ASN A 62 -9.25 12.45 -10.17
N TYR A 63 -9.16 11.58 -11.17
CA TYR A 63 -10.18 11.33 -12.18
C TYR A 63 -10.62 9.88 -12.08
N GLU A 64 -11.93 9.65 -12.03
CA GLU A 64 -12.49 8.31 -11.94
C GLU A 64 -13.60 8.10 -12.96
N LEU A 65 -13.65 6.91 -13.53
CA LEU A 65 -14.76 6.39 -14.30
C LEU A 65 -15.09 4.98 -13.79
N GLY A 66 -16.32 4.75 -13.38
CA GLY A 66 -16.67 3.46 -12.83
C GLY A 66 -18.10 3.03 -13.06
N TRP A 67 -18.37 1.78 -12.68
CA TRP A 67 -19.70 1.19 -12.70
C TRP A 67 -19.96 0.37 -11.45
N LYS A 68 -21.24 0.29 -11.09
CA LYS A 68 -21.74 -0.58 -10.02
C LYS A 68 -22.92 -1.35 -10.52
N THR A 69 -22.91 -2.67 -10.33
CA THR A 69 -23.97 -3.55 -10.81
C THR A 69 -24.41 -4.52 -9.74
N THR A 70 -25.71 -4.84 -9.77
CA THR A 70 -26.30 -5.89 -8.94
C THR A 70 -27.20 -6.74 -9.85
N LEU A 71 -26.74 -7.92 -10.21
CA LEU A 71 -27.32 -8.76 -11.26
C LEU A 71 -27.87 -10.09 -10.70
N TYR A 72 -28.57 -10.86 -11.54
CA TYR A 72 -29.08 -12.22 -11.22
C TYR A 72 -29.85 -12.28 -9.89
N ASN A 73 -30.86 -11.42 -9.75
CA ASN A 73 -31.66 -11.33 -8.52
C ASN A 73 -30.81 -11.08 -7.27
N ARG A 74 -29.83 -10.16 -7.39
CA ARG A 74 -28.87 -9.78 -6.33
C ARG A 74 -27.88 -10.86 -5.93
N ARG A 75 -27.71 -11.89 -6.76
CA ARG A 75 -26.69 -12.93 -6.52
C ARG A 75 -25.31 -12.59 -7.06
N LEU A 76 -25.22 -11.63 -7.97
CA LEU A 76 -23.96 -11.17 -8.55
C LEU A 76 -23.86 -9.67 -8.37
N GLN A 77 -22.82 -9.24 -7.66
CA GLN A 77 -22.36 -7.86 -7.62
C GLN A 77 -21.02 -7.78 -8.37
N PHE A 78 -20.95 -6.90 -9.35
CA PHE A 78 -19.72 -6.66 -10.10
C PHE A 78 -19.55 -5.15 -10.28
N ASN A 79 -18.52 -4.61 -9.62
CA ASN A 79 -18.17 -3.21 -9.65
C ASN A 79 -16.80 -3.06 -10.29
N GLY A 80 -16.55 -1.89 -10.89
CA GLY A 80 -15.23 -1.56 -11.39
C GLY A 80 -15.02 -0.06 -11.44
N THR A 81 -13.76 0.33 -11.32
CA THR A 81 -13.30 1.71 -11.40
C THR A 81 -12.03 1.76 -12.23
N LEU A 82 -11.94 2.73 -13.12
CA LEU A 82 -10.70 3.19 -13.74
C LEU A 82 -10.35 4.51 -13.10
N PHE A 83 -9.11 4.71 -12.74
CA PHE A 83 -8.67 5.94 -12.12
C PHE A 83 -7.35 6.45 -12.70
N LEU A 84 -7.14 7.76 -12.56
CA LEU A 84 -5.90 8.47 -12.82
C LEU A 84 -5.76 9.54 -11.75
N VAL A 85 -4.62 9.55 -11.06
CA VAL A 85 -4.27 10.56 -10.05
C VAL A 85 -2.97 11.22 -10.43
N ASP A 86 -2.99 12.53 -10.60
CA ASP A 86 -1.80 13.36 -10.77
C ASP A 86 -1.48 14.04 -9.43
N TYR A 87 -0.28 13.82 -8.92
CA TYR A 87 0.26 14.47 -7.72
C TYR A 87 1.28 15.51 -8.13
N GLU A 88 1.15 16.70 -7.57
CA GLU A 88 2.11 17.81 -7.67
C GLU A 88 2.79 17.98 -6.32
N ASP A 89 4.12 18.18 -6.31
CA ASP A 89 4.94 18.33 -5.10
C ASP A 89 4.77 17.17 -4.09
N PHE A 90 4.79 15.94 -4.58
CA PHE A 90 4.57 14.72 -3.78
C PHE A 90 5.51 14.68 -2.58
N GLN A 91 4.94 14.56 -1.38
CA GLN A 91 5.71 14.50 -0.13
C GLN A 91 6.19 13.08 0.13
N SER A 92 7.47 12.86 0.03
CA SER A 92 8.10 11.58 0.28
C SER A 92 8.96 11.60 1.54
N GLN A 93 9.18 10.42 2.12
CA GLN A 93 10.06 10.21 3.26
C GLN A 93 11.24 9.37 2.81
N ALA A 94 12.44 9.90 2.95
CA ALA A 94 13.68 9.22 2.65
C ALA A 94 14.59 9.14 3.87
N PHE A 95 15.33 8.03 4.01
CA PHE A 95 16.35 7.88 5.02
C PHE A 95 17.68 8.41 4.47
N ASP A 96 18.25 9.46 5.08
CA ASP A 96 19.48 10.12 4.62
C ASP A 96 20.77 9.50 5.17
N GLY A 97 20.66 8.28 5.69
CA GLY A 97 21.76 7.59 6.34
C GLY A 97 21.91 7.88 7.84
N ALA A 98 21.17 8.84 8.37
CA ALA A 98 21.15 9.19 9.80
C ALA A 98 19.73 9.28 10.36
N GLN A 99 18.78 9.70 9.56
CA GLN A 99 17.38 9.90 9.99
C GLN A 99 16.43 9.91 8.79
N VAL A 100 15.17 9.57 9.01
CA VAL A 100 14.10 9.72 8.02
C VAL A 100 13.75 11.21 7.90
N ARG A 101 13.68 11.73 6.68
CA ARG A 101 13.33 13.12 6.37
C ARG A 101 12.14 13.21 5.45
N VAL A 102 11.34 14.25 5.63
CA VAL A 102 10.27 14.61 4.69
C VAL A 102 10.79 15.64 3.69
N THR A 103 10.51 15.43 2.43
CA THR A 103 10.84 16.36 1.33
C THR A 103 9.78 16.24 0.23
N ASN A 104 9.65 17.30 -0.59
CA ASN A 104 8.90 17.19 -1.83
C ASN A 104 9.78 16.48 -2.86
N ALA A 105 9.31 15.33 -3.33
CA ALA A 105 10.03 14.51 -4.30
C ALA A 105 9.93 15.06 -5.73
N GLY A 106 8.81 15.69 -6.05
CA GLY A 106 8.44 16.16 -7.39
C GLY A 106 7.04 15.66 -7.73
N ASP A 107 6.79 15.41 -9.01
CA ASP A 107 5.46 14.99 -9.48
C ASP A 107 5.39 13.46 -9.59
N LEU A 108 4.22 12.91 -9.26
CA LEU A 108 3.94 11.48 -9.33
C LEU A 108 2.62 11.27 -10.04
N ARG A 109 2.55 10.26 -10.89
CA ARG A 109 1.32 9.80 -11.54
C ARG A 109 0.99 8.39 -11.11
N SER A 110 -0.27 8.18 -10.72
CA SER A 110 -0.81 6.85 -10.43
C SER A 110 -2.07 6.62 -11.27
N TYR A 111 -2.15 5.49 -11.96
CA TYR A 111 -3.34 5.11 -12.70
C TYR A 111 -3.56 3.60 -12.64
N GLY A 112 -4.81 3.22 -12.86
CA GLY A 112 -5.11 1.80 -12.78
C GLY A 112 -6.58 1.46 -12.86
N THR A 113 -6.88 0.25 -12.40
CA THR A 113 -8.24 -0.27 -12.33
C THR A 113 -8.45 -1.08 -11.05
N GLU A 114 -9.64 -0.97 -10.51
CA GLU A 114 -10.11 -1.78 -9.39
C GLU A 114 -11.36 -2.54 -9.83
N LEU A 115 -11.40 -3.83 -9.59
CA LEU A 115 -12.55 -4.71 -9.87
C LEU A 115 -12.96 -5.44 -8.60
N GLU A 116 -14.25 -5.44 -8.31
CA GLU A 116 -14.84 -6.17 -7.19
C GLU A 116 -15.94 -7.10 -7.69
N LEU A 117 -15.85 -8.34 -7.30
CA LEU A 117 -16.82 -9.39 -7.60
C LEU A 117 -17.32 -10.01 -6.30
N THR A 118 -18.64 -10.12 -6.14
CA THR A 118 -19.27 -11.02 -5.17
C THR A 118 -20.34 -11.83 -5.87
N PHE A 119 -20.25 -13.16 -5.78
CA PHE A 119 -21.19 -14.07 -6.42
C PHE A 119 -21.70 -15.11 -5.42
N ILE A 120 -23.02 -15.29 -5.40
CA ILE A 120 -23.75 -16.25 -4.56
C ILE A 120 -24.39 -17.33 -5.48
N PRO A 121 -23.60 -18.34 -5.93
CA PRO A 121 -24.10 -19.35 -6.88
C PRO A 121 -25.23 -20.19 -6.29
N THR A 122 -25.17 -20.49 -4.99
CA THR A 122 -26.19 -21.20 -4.23
C THR A 122 -26.47 -20.49 -2.92
N ALA A 123 -27.53 -20.88 -2.20
CA ALA A 123 -27.85 -20.29 -0.90
C ALA A 123 -26.73 -20.45 0.15
N ASN A 124 -25.87 -21.44 -0.04
CA ASN A 124 -24.84 -21.85 0.91
C ASN A 124 -23.42 -21.49 0.47
N MET A 125 -23.24 -20.87 -0.69
CA MET A 125 -21.91 -20.60 -1.25
C MET A 125 -21.77 -19.14 -1.64
N THR A 126 -20.68 -18.53 -1.22
CA THR A 126 -20.29 -17.17 -1.61
C THR A 126 -18.86 -17.19 -2.13
N VAL A 127 -18.65 -16.57 -3.28
CA VAL A 127 -17.34 -16.33 -3.88
C VAL A 127 -17.15 -14.83 -3.98
N GLY A 128 -16.00 -14.33 -3.53
CA GLY A 128 -15.65 -12.93 -3.68
C GLY A 128 -14.24 -12.79 -4.22
N SER A 129 -14.02 -11.72 -4.98
CA SER A 129 -12.68 -11.33 -5.45
C SER A 129 -12.61 -9.82 -5.59
N ALA A 130 -11.50 -9.25 -5.13
CA ALA A 130 -11.08 -7.89 -5.41
C ALA A 130 -9.75 -7.96 -6.16
N ILE A 131 -9.64 -7.23 -7.27
CA ILE A 131 -8.46 -7.18 -8.13
C ILE A 131 -8.10 -5.70 -8.31
N GLY A 132 -6.92 -5.32 -7.91
CA GLY A 132 -6.32 -4.01 -8.15
C GLY A 132 -5.16 -4.13 -9.14
N TYR A 133 -5.15 -3.25 -10.10
CA TYR A 133 -3.98 -2.95 -10.92
C TYR A 133 -3.66 -1.47 -10.76
N VAL A 134 -2.46 -1.15 -10.34
CA VAL A 134 -1.98 0.21 -10.11
C VAL A 134 -0.62 0.36 -10.76
N LYS A 135 -0.45 1.39 -11.56
CA LYS A 135 0.87 1.83 -11.98
C LYS A 135 1.13 3.21 -11.41
N ALA A 136 2.08 3.30 -10.49
CA ALA A 136 2.50 4.54 -9.84
C ALA A 136 3.97 4.81 -10.18
N GLU A 137 4.25 5.96 -10.81
CA GLU A 137 5.57 6.33 -11.30
C GLU A 137 5.84 7.81 -10.98
N TYR A 138 7.09 8.11 -10.63
CA TYR A 138 7.55 9.49 -10.54
C TYR A 138 7.62 10.10 -11.93
N GLU A 139 6.97 11.23 -12.17
CA GLU A 139 7.16 12.02 -13.40
C GLU A 139 8.44 12.86 -13.30
N SER A 140 8.78 13.31 -12.09
CA SER A 140 10.03 14.02 -11.79
C SER A 140 10.49 13.73 -10.37
N PHE A 141 11.77 13.40 -10.16
CA PHE A 141 12.38 13.26 -8.84
C PHE A 141 13.91 13.25 -8.94
N ASP A 142 14.53 14.43 -8.98
CA ASP A 142 15.98 14.61 -9.19
C ASP A 142 16.83 14.37 -7.93
N ASN A 143 16.21 14.23 -6.78
CA ASN A 143 16.88 14.24 -5.49
C ASN A 143 16.62 12.94 -4.68
N GLY A 144 16.32 11.83 -5.35
CA GLY A 144 16.11 10.54 -4.73
C GLY A 144 17.33 10.08 -3.92
N GLN A 145 17.09 9.28 -2.91
CA GLN A 145 18.14 8.64 -2.13
C GLN A 145 18.92 7.66 -3.03
N CYS A 146 20.23 7.59 -2.85
CA CYS A 146 21.07 6.61 -3.53
C CYS A 146 21.07 5.28 -2.79
N THR A 147 21.15 4.17 -3.55
CA THR A 147 21.39 2.83 -3.01
C THR A 147 22.78 2.73 -2.33
N ILE A 148 22.99 1.70 -1.53
CA ILE A 148 24.30 1.41 -0.91
C ILE A 148 25.40 1.37 -1.96
N GLU A 149 25.18 0.69 -3.08
CA GLU A 149 26.15 0.53 -4.16
C GLU A 149 26.50 1.86 -4.83
N GLN A 150 25.51 2.72 -5.05
CA GLN A 150 25.73 4.05 -5.61
C GLN A 150 26.54 4.93 -4.65
N VAL A 151 26.21 4.92 -3.36
CA VAL A 151 26.95 5.63 -2.33
C VAL A 151 28.39 5.11 -2.25
N PHE A 152 28.56 3.78 -2.24
CA PHE A 152 29.89 3.17 -2.18
C PHE A 152 30.74 3.55 -3.39
N THR A 153 30.19 3.45 -4.59
CA THR A 153 30.88 3.78 -5.84
C THR A 153 31.26 5.27 -5.87
N LYS A 154 30.32 6.14 -5.55
CA LYS A 154 30.52 7.58 -5.58
C LYS A 154 31.65 8.02 -4.63
N TYR A 155 31.55 7.62 -3.36
CA TYR A 155 32.45 8.16 -2.33
C TYR A 155 33.77 7.42 -2.21
N TYR A 156 33.76 6.11 -2.27
CA TYR A 156 34.97 5.33 -1.99
C TYR A 156 35.81 5.06 -3.24
N ILE A 157 35.19 4.98 -4.40
CA ILE A 157 35.87 4.69 -5.66
C ILE A 157 36.17 6.00 -6.41
N GLU A 158 35.16 6.85 -6.66
CA GLU A 158 35.35 8.06 -7.45
C GLU A 158 35.99 9.19 -6.64
N ASP A 159 35.50 9.49 -5.46
CA ASP A 159 35.96 10.61 -4.62
C ASP A 159 37.13 10.24 -3.71
N GLY A 160 37.46 8.94 -3.57
CA GLY A 160 38.57 8.46 -2.76
C GLY A 160 38.40 8.68 -1.25
N ALA A 161 37.16 8.81 -0.76
CA ALA A 161 36.87 9.01 0.65
C ALA A 161 37.27 7.78 1.49
N GLN A 162 37.62 8.01 2.75
CA GLN A 162 37.88 6.92 3.71
C GLN A 162 36.57 6.49 4.36
N PHE A 163 36.39 5.18 4.58
CA PHE A 163 35.23 4.62 5.25
C PHE A 163 35.00 5.28 6.61
N GLY A 164 33.77 5.71 6.88
CA GLY A 164 33.41 6.37 8.14
C GLY A 164 33.74 7.88 8.22
N SER A 165 34.13 8.51 7.12
CA SER A 165 34.34 9.97 7.11
C SER A 165 32.99 10.70 7.29
N PRO A 166 32.84 11.56 8.32
CA PRO A 166 31.62 12.33 8.52
C PRO A 166 31.34 13.28 7.34
N GLY A 167 30.12 13.32 6.83
CA GLY A 167 29.65 14.36 5.92
C GLY A 167 29.65 14.04 4.42
N THR A 168 30.12 12.86 4.01
CA THR A 168 30.18 12.50 2.59
C THR A 168 28.86 11.94 2.04
N GLN A 169 27.99 11.38 2.89
CA GLN A 169 26.78 10.67 2.46
C GLN A 169 25.61 11.55 2.04
N SER A 170 25.56 12.81 2.47
CA SER A 170 24.46 13.72 2.14
C SER A 170 24.50 14.29 0.71
N VAL A 171 25.47 13.90 -0.11
CA VAL A 171 25.71 14.48 -1.45
C VAL A 171 25.33 13.50 -2.58
N CYS A 172 25.17 12.20 -2.30
CA CYS A 172 24.69 11.26 -3.31
C CYS A 172 23.20 11.44 -3.52
N LYS A 173 22.81 11.66 -4.77
CA LYS A 173 21.43 11.78 -5.21
C LYS A 173 21.27 11.06 -6.53
N GLN A 174 20.13 10.40 -6.72
CA GLN A 174 19.77 9.78 -7.99
C GLN A 174 18.52 10.42 -8.58
N ASP A 175 18.39 10.31 -9.88
CA ASP A 175 17.17 10.68 -10.59
C ASP A 175 16.25 9.47 -10.66
N LEU A 176 15.07 9.59 -10.04
CA LEU A 176 14.01 8.58 -10.04
C LEU A 176 12.89 8.89 -11.03
N ALA A 177 13.06 9.87 -11.93
CA ALA A 177 12.08 10.15 -12.97
C ALA A 177 11.79 8.90 -13.82
N ASN A 178 10.52 8.62 -14.08
CA ASN A 178 10.01 7.41 -14.76
C ASN A 178 10.34 6.09 -14.05
N LYS A 179 10.59 6.13 -12.75
CA LYS A 179 10.76 4.95 -11.90
C LYS A 179 9.49 4.67 -11.10
N PRO A 180 9.24 3.39 -10.74
CA PRO A 180 8.08 3.03 -9.94
C PRO A 180 8.15 3.65 -8.53
N LEU A 181 6.99 3.83 -7.92
CA LEU A 181 6.88 4.15 -6.51
C LEU A 181 7.19 2.91 -5.68
N ASP A 182 7.95 3.08 -4.61
CA ASP A 182 8.18 2.04 -3.61
C ASP A 182 6.87 1.66 -2.87
N ASN A 183 6.82 0.45 -2.33
CA ASN A 183 5.65 -0.10 -1.63
C ASN A 183 4.34 -0.04 -2.44
N ALA A 184 4.44 -0.07 -3.77
CA ALA A 184 3.32 0.04 -4.71
C ALA A 184 3.33 -1.13 -5.72
N PRO A 185 2.96 -2.36 -5.30
CA PRO A 185 2.87 -3.50 -6.19
C PRO A 185 1.87 -3.23 -7.32
N GLU A 186 2.22 -3.62 -8.57
CA GLU A 186 1.33 -3.36 -9.72
C GLU A 186 0.02 -4.15 -9.62
N TRP A 187 0.08 -5.39 -9.17
CA TRP A 187 -1.10 -6.23 -9.01
C TRP A 187 -1.34 -6.63 -7.57
N THR A 188 -2.59 -6.50 -7.15
CA THR A 188 -3.08 -7.07 -5.89
C THR A 188 -4.38 -7.81 -6.13
N ILE A 189 -4.46 -9.06 -5.66
CA ILE A 189 -5.68 -9.86 -5.78
C ILE A 189 -6.02 -10.40 -4.40
N SER A 190 -7.27 -10.25 -3.99
CA SER A 190 -7.81 -10.86 -2.78
C SER A 190 -9.07 -11.62 -3.15
N SER A 191 -9.10 -12.92 -2.91
CA SER A 191 -10.23 -13.79 -3.27
C SER A 191 -10.62 -14.66 -2.11
N TYR A 192 -11.90 -15.00 -2.02
CA TYR A 192 -12.38 -15.95 -1.04
C TYR A 192 -13.50 -16.82 -1.58
N LEU A 193 -13.55 -18.04 -1.02
CA LEU A 193 -14.65 -18.96 -1.11
C LEU A 193 -15.18 -19.25 0.28
N GLN A 194 -16.47 -19.02 0.50
CA GLN A 194 -17.16 -19.42 1.73
C GLN A 194 -18.25 -20.41 1.40
N TYR A 195 -18.33 -21.46 2.22
CA TYR A 195 -19.37 -22.45 2.16
C TYR A 195 -20.00 -22.67 3.54
N ASP A 196 -21.30 -22.42 3.63
CA ASP A 196 -22.10 -22.59 4.84
C ASP A 196 -22.82 -23.96 4.77
N PHE A 197 -22.76 -24.72 5.83
CA PHE A 197 -23.35 -26.07 5.86
C PHE A 197 -23.92 -26.43 7.23
N ASP A 198 -24.93 -27.30 7.22
CA ASP A 198 -25.53 -27.81 8.44
C ASP A 198 -24.93 -29.17 8.81
N LEU A 199 -24.60 -29.34 10.08
CA LEU A 199 -24.16 -30.61 10.66
C LEU A 199 -25.26 -31.16 11.58
N GLY A 200 -26.25 -31.79 10.97
CA GLY A 200 -27.47 -32.18 11.64
C GLY A 200 -28.33 -31.00 12.06
N ASP A 201 -29.19 -31.18 13.05
CA ASP A 201 -30.19 -30.19 13.45
C ASP A 201 -29.68 -29.16 14.45
N GLN A 202 -28.44 -29.30 14.95
CA GLN A 202 -27.95 -28.51 16.09
C GLN A 202 -26.70 -27.72 15.81
N LEU A 203 -25.98 -28.01 14.74
CA LEU A 203 -24.70 -27.34 14.43
C LEU A 203 -24.71 -26.73 13.04
N LEU A 204 -24.16 -25.56 12.97
CA LEU A 204 -23.86 -24.78 11.75
C LEU A 204 -22.35 -24.77 11.52
N GLY A 205 -21.93 -24.98 10.28
CA GLY A 205 -20.54 -24.91 9.88
C GLY A 205 -20.33 -23.84 8.83
N ILE A 206 -19.21 -23.13 8.91
CA ILE A 206 -18.73 -22.18 7.91
C ILE A 206 -17.29 -22.55 7.56
N LEU A 207 -17.08 -22.94 6.32
CA LEU A 207 -15.74 -23.14 5.76
C LEU A 207 -15.38 -21.92 4.90
N ARG A 208 -14.25 -21.29 5.15
CA ARG A 208 -13.77 -20.16 4.37
C ARG A 208 -12.31 -20.33 3.99
N LEU A 209 -12.06 -20.29 2.68
CA LEU A 209 -10.74 -20.27 2.07
C LEU A 209 -10.49 -18.85 1.54
N GLU A 210 -9.33 -18.30 1.84
CA GLU A 210 -8.91 -16.97 1.37
C GLU A 210 -7.57 -17.11 0.66
N HIS A 211 -7.41 -16.40 -0.43
CA HIS A 211 -6.15 -16.25 -1.17
C HIS A 211 -5.88 -14.78 -1.41
N SER A 212 -4.64 -14.36 -1.16
CA SER A 212 -4.14 -13.03 -1.49
C SER A 212 -2.87 -13.17 -2.32
N PHE A 213 -2.83 -12.46 -3.43
CA PHE A 213 -1.66 -12.28 -4.28
C PHE A 213 -1.24 -10.82 -4.22
N ILE A 214 0.06 -10.58 -4.09
CA ILE A 214 0.71 -9.27 -4.15
C ILE A 214 1.88 -9.45 -5.11
N ASP A 215 1.95 -8.60 -6.13
CA ASP A 215 3.03 -8.56 -7.12
C ASP A 215 4.36 -8.14 -6.47
N ASP A 216 5.45 -8.28 -7.16
CA ASP A 216 6.75 -7.81 -6.70
C ASP A 216 6.76 -6.28 -6.51
N TYR A 217 7.53 -5.80 -5.54
CA TYR A 217 7.66 -4.37 -5.25
C TYR A 217 8.92 -4.05 -4.46
N TYR A 218 9.43 -2.84 -4.65
CA TYR A 218 10.52 -2.30 -3.86
C TYR A 218 10.05 -1.93 -2.45
N LEU A 219 10.88 -2.22 -1.46
CA LEU A 219 10.61 -1.94 -0.03
C LEU A 219 11.06 -0.55 0.40
N ASP A 220 11.98 0.08 -0.33
CA ASP A 220 12.53 1.39 -0.01
C ASP A 220 12.56 2.30 -1.24
N GLN A 221 12.54 3.61 -1.00
CA GLN A 221 12.43 4.65 -2.02
C GLN A 221 13.63 4.70 -2.98
N ASP A 222 14.80 4.28 -2.57
CA ASP A 222 16.00 4.28 -3.40
C ASP A 222 15.97 3.23 -4.51
N LEU A 223 14.98 2.33 -4.47
CA LEU A 223 14.74 1.25 -5.43
C LEU A 223 15.94 0.30 -5.56
N ASP A 224 16.56 -0.03 -4.41
CA ASP A 224 17.63 -1.02 -4.37
C ASP A 224 17.10 -2.41 -4.74
N GLU A 225 17.73 -3.05 -5.72
CA GLU A 225 17.34 -4.40 -6.19
C GLU A 225 17.52 -5.49 -5.11
N ASN A 226 18.28 -5.22 -4.04
CA ASN A 226 18.40 -6.12 -2.90
C ASN A 226 17.26 -5.96 -1.88
N LEU A 227 16.42 -4.96 -2.05
CA LEU A 227 15.25 -4.65 -1.21
C LEU A 227 13.95 -4.77 -2.00
N VAL A 228 13.79 -5.85 -2.74
CA VAL A 228 12.56 -6.21 -3.45
C VAL A 228 11.90 -7.36 -2.72
N ASN A 229 10.60 -7.27 -2.48
CA ASN A 229 9.79 -8.45 -2.25
C ASN A 229 9.46 -9.07 -3.61
N ASP A 230 9.72 -10.36 -3.75
CA ASP A 230 9.16 -11.16 -4.82
C ASP A 230 7.63 -11.23 -4.69
N GLU A 231 6.93 -11.77 -5.69
CA GLU A 231 5.50 -12.00 -5.63
C GLU A 231 5.10 -12.85 -4.40
N VAL A 232 4.10 -12.40 -3.66
CA VAL A 232 3.64 -13.03 -2.41
C VAL A 232 2.28 -13.68 -2.61
N ASN A 233 2.18 -14.99 -2.26
CA ASN A 233 0.96 -15.76 -2.33
C ASN A 233 0.53 -16.27 -0.96
N LEU A 234 -0.49 -15.68 -0.35
CA LEU A 234 -0.97 -16.06 0.97
C LEU A 234 -2.26 -16.87 0.86
N VAL A 235 -2.29 -18.03 1.51
CA VAL A 235 -3.49 -18.86 1.63
C VAL A 235 -3.88 -18.99 3.10
N ASN A 236 -5.13 -18.64 3.41
CA ASN A 236 -5.69 -18.79 4.75
C ASN A 236 -6.91 -19.70 4.70
N LEU A 237 -7.09 -20.53 5.72
CA LEU A 237 -8.24 -21.41 5.87
C LEU A 237 -8.87 -21.23 7.25
N ARG A 238 -10.20 -21.21 7.29
CA ARG A 238 -10.97 -21.11 8.53
C ARG A 238 -12.17 -22.03 8.49
N LEU A 239 -12.31 -22.84 9.53
CA LEU A 239 -13.50 -23.65 9.79
C LEU A 239 -14.12 -23.21 11.11
N THR A 240 -15.33 -22.69 11.06
CA THR A 240 -16.10 -22.28 12.23
C THR A 240 -17.28 -23.22 12.43
N LEU A 241 -17.45 -23.73 13.64
CA LEU A 241 -18.63 -24.48 14.08
C LEU A 241 -19.34 -23.71 15.17
N SER A 242 -20.66 -23.59 15.09
CA SER A 242 -21.50 -22.96 16.10
C SER A 242 -22.77 -23.76 16.34
N ASN A 243 -23.42 -23.56 17.48
CA ASN A 243 -24.78 -24.08 17.65
C ASN A 243 -25.80 -23.22 16.88
N THR A 244 -26.98 -23.74 16.65
CA THR A 244 -28.06 -23.10 15.89
C THR A 244 -28.56 -21.79 16.56
N SER A 245 -28.48 -21.68 17.88
CA SER A 245 -28.78 -20.45 18.63
C SER A 245 -27.65 -19.43 18.61
N ARG A 246 -26.47 -19.85 18.12
CA ARG A 246 -25.25 -19.02 18.09
C ARG A 246 -24.77 -18.53 19.45
N ASP A 247 -24.99 -19.30 20.51
CA ASP A 247 -24.51 -18.98 21.85
C ASP A 247 -23.00 -19.17 22.01
N TRP A 248 -22.42 -19.99 21.14
CA TRP A 248 -20.99 -20.24 21.08
C TRP A 248 -20.52 -20.54 19.68
N ASP A 249 -19.25 -20.27 19.42
CA ASP A 249 -18.54 -20.78 18.26
C ASP A 249 -17.13 -21.30 18.60
N VAL A 250 -16.69 -22.24 17.81
CA VAL A 250 -15.32 -22.77 17.78
C VAL A 250 -14.78 -22.58 16.37
N THR A 251 -13.68 -21.87 16.24
CA THR A 251 -13.02 -21.65 14.95
C THR A 251 -11.63 -22.25 14.98
N VAL A 252 -11.35 -23.18 14.06
CA VAL A 252 -9.99 -23.64 13.74
C VAL A 252 -9.52 -22.86 12.52
N TRP A 253 -8.31 -22.34 12.58
CA TRP A 253 -7.79 -21.51 11.51
C TRP A 253 -6.29 -21.73 11.25
N GLY A 254 -5.89 -21.53 10.00
CA GLY A 254 -4.51 -21.43 9.55
C GLY A 254 -4.32 -20.18 8.71
N ARG A 255 -3.23 -19.47 8.93
CA ARG A 255 -2.81 -18.29 8.16
C ARG A 255 -1.47 -18.56 7.53
N ASN A 256 -1.27 -18.00 6.33
CA ASN A 256 -0.06 -18.22 5.54
C ASN A 256 0.27 -19.71 5.45
N MET A 257 -0.71 -20.53 5.03
CA MET A 257 -0.59 -22.00 5.04
C MET A 257 0.44 -22.54 4.04
N LEU A 258 0.89 -21.71 3.10
CA LEU A 258 1.98 -22.04 2.16
C LEU A 258 3.35 -21.76 2.75
N ASP A 259 3.41 -21.15 3.94
CA ASP A 259 4.63 -20.71 4.64
C ASP A 259 5.49 -19.77 3.79
N GLU A 260 4.82 -18.84 3.10
CA GLU A 260 5.44 -17.84 2.25
C GLU A 260 6.30 -16.89 3.09
N GLU A 261 7.55 -16.71 2.70
CA GLU A 261 8.50 -15.82 3.36
C GLU A 261 8.61 -14.49 2.59
N TYR A 262 8.31 -13.38 3.26
CA TYR A 262 8.41 -12.04 2.69
C TYR A 262 8.70 -11.02 3.78
N TYR A 263 9.14 -9.83 3.37
CA TYR A 263 9.37 -8.73 4.30
C TYR A 263 8.14 -7.84 4.39
N SER A 264 7.72 -7.53 5.61
CA SER A 264 6.65 -6.54 5.87
C SER A 264 7.18 -5.10 5.83
N TRP A 265 8.49 -4.94 5.91
CA TRP A 265 9.19 -3.67 5.85
C TRP A 265 10.68 -3.93 5.63
N GLY A 266 11.36 -3.02 4.91
CA GLY A 266 12.80 -3.05 4.71
C GLY A 266 13.32 -1.65 4.40
N LEU A 267 14.59 -1.42 4.70
CA LEU A 267 15.34 -0.24 4.28
C LEU A 267 16.81 -0.58 4.13
N ASP A 268 17.52 0.18 3.37
CA ASP A 268 18.97 0.17 3.36
C ASP A 268 19.56 1.12 4.43
N ILE A 269 20.79 0.86 4.83
CA ILE A 269 21.55 1.71 5.76
C ILE A 269 22.90 2.03 5.12
N PRO A 270 22.97 3.00 4.21
CA PRO A 270 24.17 3.29 3.43
C PRO A 270 25.39 3.58 4.29
N THR A 271 25.20 4.19 5.48
CA THR A 271 26.26 4.50 6.43
C THR A 271 26.93 3.27 7.03
N LEU A 272 26.19 2.16 7.14
CA LEU A 272 26.65 0.90 7.70
C LEU A 272 26.96 -0.14 6.61
N GLY A 273 26.59 0.13 5.37
CA GLY A 273 26.73 -0.78 4.24
C GLY A 273 25.92 -2.06 4.42
N GLY A 274 24.70 -1.95 4.93
CA GLY A 274 23.84 -3.10 5.22
C GLY A 274 22.34 -2.78 5.09
N TYR A 275 21.55 -3.83 5.11
CA TYR A 275 20.09 -3.80 5.02
C TYR A 275 19.44 -4.14 6.34
N ALA A 276 18.29 -3.55 6.62
CA ALA A 276 17.44 -3.91 7.75
C ALA A 276 16.02 -4.23 7.25
N GLY A 277 15.43 -5.27 7.82
CA GLY A 277 14.08 -5.67 7.42
C GLY A 277 13.34 -6.40 8.53
N ILE A 278 12.02 -6.38 8.44
CA ILE A 278 11.13 -7.13 9.33
C ILE A 278 10.46 -8.23 8.51
N VAL A 279 10.79 -9.48 8.81
CA VAL A 279 10.15 -10.64 8.18
C VAL A 279 8.69 -10.72 8.63
N ALA A 280 7.79 -10.94 7.70
CA ALA A 280 6.38 -11.14 7.98
C ALA A 280 6.14 -12.48 8.73
N PRO A 281 5.02 -12.61 9.46
CA PRO A 281 4.70 -13.86 10.16
C PRO A 281 4.61 -15.06 9.22
N GLN A 282 5.38 -16.09 9.51
CA GLN A 282 5.30 -17.41 8.87
C GLN A 282 3.96 -18.10 9.15
N ALA A 283 3.81 -19.34 8.68
CA ALA A 283 2.59 -20.11 8.88
C ALA A 283 2.18 -20.18 10.35
N THR A 284 0.96 -19.80 10.64
CA THR A 284 0.38 -19.84 11.99
C THR A 284 -0.96 -20.56 12.00
N TYR A 285 -1.20 -21.30 13.09
CA TYR A 285 -2.42 -22.07 13.25
C TYR A 285 -3.00 -21.84 14.65
N GLY A 286 -4.32 -21.90 14.77
CA GLY A 286 -4.92 -21.69 16.07
C GLY A 286 -6.35 -22.15 16.18
N VAL A 287 -6.84 -22.11 17.42
CA VAL A 287 -8.23 -22.36 17.78
C VAL A 287 -8.75 -21.18 18.56
N THR A 288 -9.92 -20.69 18.19
CA THR A 288 -10.61 -19.59 18.87
C THR A 288 -11.95 -20.12 19.40
N LEU A 289 -12.21 -19.90 20.68
CA LEU A 289 -13.49 -20.18 21.33
C LEU A 289 -14.16 -18.86 21.66
N ARG A 290 -15.41 -18.70 21.27
CA ARG A 290 -16.24 -17.55 21.64
C ARG A 290 -17.51 -18.02 22.31
N TRP A 291 -17.90 -17.33 23.39
CA TRP A 291 -19.15 -17.55 24.09
C TRP A 291 -19.91 -16.23 24.15
N PHE A 292 -21.17 -16.26 23.73
CA PHE A 292 -22.03 -15.09 23.71
C PHE A 292 -23.05 -15.21 24.84
N GLN A 293 -23.24 -14.15 25.60
CA GLN A 293 -24.24 -14.04 26.70
C GLN A 293 -25.44 -13.22 26.24
#